data_d4c05cd7e70d139e2885e8a94aac2dab
#
_entry.id   d4c05cd7e70d139e2885e8a94aac2dab
#
_cell.length_a   1.000
_cell.length_b   1.000
_cell.length_c   1.000
_cell.angle_alpha   90.00
_cell.angle_beta   90.00
_cell.angle_gamma   90.00
#
_symmetry.space_group_name_H-M   'P 1'
#
loop_
_entity.id
_entity.type
_entity.pdbx_description
1 polymer ?
#
loop_
_entity_poly.entity_id
_entity_poly.type
_entity_poly.pdbx_seq_one_letter_code
_entity_poly.pdbx_strand_id
1 'polypeptide(L)'
;VKHKQIERKIRKKRKKINRMKSFLRFIVSILLILAAYQFFKLPQWYLPQDAFTKNDSKTIEIINNKIVPTPIIYQAMRGLYVPKLPIFLVSVKPIKQELFKIPVIKNIYVRRYGFPARIQIIIRERIPIAIIKTDLKSKPVAFFTSDGILITNKNYMNLAETKSALKILTTSFHTGKGLTVKKIRYVEKIVKAVETYSGEKVEYIDMRNPNDVYVKIHTTSIRLGALDSTVFERIKRIYTILPQIEEVDAQIKYI
;
A
#
# COMPACT_ATOMS: atom_id res chain seq x y z
N VAL A 1 -84.62 -11.37 -19.38
CA VAL A 1 -83.78 -11.81 -20.54
C VAL A 1 -82.78 -10.71 -20.92
N LYS A 2 -83.21 -9.45 -21.10
CA LYS A 2 -82.32 -8.30 -21.48
C LYS A 2 -81.15 -8.01 -20.56
N HIS A 3 -81.32 -8.11 -19.24
CA HIS A 3 -80.30 -7.87 -18.24
C HIS A 3 -79.11 -8.85 -18.33
N LYS A 4 -79.35 -10.15 -18.49
CA LYS A 4 -78.33 -11.17 -18.67
C LYS A 4 -77.53 -10.99 -19.99
N GLN A 5 -78.14 -10.45 -21.00
CA GLN A 5 -77.42 -10.14 -22.26
C GLN A 5 -76.52 -8.94 -22.16
N ILE A 6 -76.88 -7.91 -21.37
CA ILE A 6 -76.07 -6.73 -21.09
C ILE A 6 -74.83 -7.13 -20.27
N GLU A 7 -75.03 -7.92 -19.20
CA GLU A 7 -73.90 -8.41 -18.38
C GLU A 7 -72.91 -9.25 -19.20
N ARG A 8 -73.38 -10.12 -20.10
CA ARG A 8 -72.52 -10.90 -20.99
C ARG A 8 -71.71 -10.01 -21.93
N LYS A 9 -72.30 -8.95 -22.46
CA LYS A 9 -71.57 -7.95 -23.32
C LYS A 9 -70.50 -7.21 -22.52
N ILE A 10 -70.81 -6.78 -21.29
CA ILE A 10 -69.86 -6.08 -20.41
C ILE A 10 -68.72 -7.02 -20.04
N ARG A 11 -68.98 -8.29 -19.67
CA ARG A 11 -67.93 -9.27 -19.36
C ARG A 11 -67.02 -9.55 -20.59
N LYS A 12 -67.57 -9.66 -21.79
CA LYS A 12 -66.82 -9.83 -23.04
C LYS A 12 -65.93 -8.62 -23.32
N LYS A 13 -66.45 -7.39 -23.13
CA LYS A 13 -65.71 -6.14 -23.30
C LYS A 13 -64.57 -6.02 -22.29
N ARG A 14 -64.81 -6.35 -21.00
CA ARG A 14 -63.76 -6.38 -19.95
C ARG A 14 -62.68 -7.42 -20.27
N LYS A 15 -63.04 -8.63 -20.69
CA LYS A 15 -62.07 -9.66 -21.13
C LYS A 15 -61.23 -9.19 -22.31
N LYS A 16 -61.80 -8.51 -23.31
CA LYS A 16 -61.07 -7.96 -24.46
C LYS A 16 -60.10 -6.87 -24.03
N ILE A 17 -60.52 -5.95 -23.15
CA ILE A 17 -59.68 -4.90 -22.59
C ILE A 17 -58.51 -5.49 -21.78
N ASN A 18 -58.80 -6.49 -20.95
CA ASN A 18 -57.75 -7.14 -20.15
C ASN A 18 -56.72 -7.89 -21.02
N ARG A 19 -57.18 -8.57 -22.08
CA ARG A 19 -56.28 -9.20 -23.06
C ARG A 19 -55.42 -8.17 -23.79
N MET A 20 -56.02 -7.05 -24.20
CA MET A 20 -55.28 -5.96 -24.83
C MET A 20 -54.25 -5.33 -23.88
N LYS A 21 -54.60 -5.10 -22.62
CA LYS A 21 -53.66 -4.62 -21.59
C LYS A 21 -52.53 -5.62 -21.35
N SER A 22 -52.82 -6.92 -21.29
CA SER A 22 -51.82 -7.98 -21.14
C SER A 22 -50.87 -8.03 -22.34
N PHE A 23 -51.40 -7.92 -23.54
CA PHE A 23 -50.63 -7.87 -24.79
C PHE A 23 -49.72 -6.62 -24.84
N LEU A 24 -50.25 -5.45 -24.45
CA LEU A 24 -49.46 -4.23 -24.38
C LEU A 24 -48.32 -4.34 -23.36
N ARG A 25 -48.59 -4.91 -22.18
CA ARG A 25 -47.52 -5.18 -21.17
C ARG A 25 -46.46 -6.10 -21.73
N PHE A 26 -46.84 -7.14 -22.45
CA PHE A 26 -45.91 -8.06 -23.10
C PHE A 26 -45.01 -7.35 -24.14
N ILE A 27 -45.57 -6.51 -24.98
CA ILE A 27 -44.83 -5.70 -25.96
C ILE A 27 -43.85 -4.77 -25.23
N VAL A 28 -44.32 -4.05 -24.19
CA VAL A 28 -43.46 -3.15 -23.39
C VAL A 28 -42.33 -3.93 -22.76
N SER A 29 -42.59 -5.13 -22.23
CA SER A 29 -41.52 -5.96 -21.64
C SER A 29 -40.48 -6.38 -22.69
N ILE A 30 -40.89 -6.74 -23.90
CA ILE A 30 -39.96 -7.05 -25.00
C ILE A 30 -39.12 -5.82 -25.36
N LEU A 31 -39.74 -4.66 -25.50
CA LEU A 31 -39.03 -3.42 -25.80
C LEU A 31 -38.01 -3.06 -24.72
N LEU A 32 -38.36 -3.23 -23.43
CA LEU A 32 -37.43 -3.02 -22.32
C LEU A 32 -36.26 -4.00 -22.38
N ILE A 33 -36.49 -5.27 -22.68
CA ILE A 33 -35.42 -6.27 -22.83
C ILE A 33 -34.48 -5.90 -23.97
N LEU A 34 -35.04 -5.49 -25.12
CA LEU A 34 -34.26 -5.05 -26.28
C LEU A 34 -33.45 -3.78 -25.97
N ALA A 35 -34.05 -2.82 -25.29
CA ALA A 35 -33.37 -1.61 -24.86
C ALA A 35 -32.22 -1.93 -23.89
N ALA A 36 -32.45 -2.80 -22.90
CA ALA A 36 -31.42 -3.27 -22.00
C ALA A 36 -30.28 -4.00 -22.73
N TYR A 37 -30.61 -4.85 -23.67
CA TYR A 37 -29.63 -5.55 -24.49
C TYR A 37 -28.76 -4.59 -25.29
N GLN A 38 -29.34 -3.57 -25.94
CA GLN A 38 -28.60 -2.55 -26.68
C GLN A 38 -27.75 -1.70 -25.73
N PHE A 39 -28.25 -1.34 -24.54
CA PHE A 39 -27.52 -0.61 -23.53
C PHE A 39 -26.25 -1.36 -23.07
N PHE A 40 -26.34 -2.68 -22.84
CA PHE A 40 -25.18 -3.48 -22.46
C PHE A 40 -24.21 -3.78 -23.61
N LYS A 41 -24.60 -3.55 -24.86
CA LYS A 41 -23.70 -3.62 -26.01
C LYS A 41 -22.79 -2.40 -26.18
N LEU A 42 -23.06 -1.30 -25.48
CA LEU A 42 -22.29 -0.09 -25.63
C LEU A 42 -20.82 -0.34 -25.23
N PRO A 43 -19.83 0.09 -26.04
CA PRO A 43 -18.41 -0.14 -25.78
C PRO A 43 -17.93 0.47 -24.46
N GLN A 44 -18.64 1.47 -23.94
CA GLN A 44 -18.35 2.13 -22.67
C GLN A 44 -18.44 1.21 -21.45
N TRP A 45 -19.06 0.05 -21.56
CA TRP A 45 -19.11 -0.97 -20.49
C TRP A 45 -17.88 -1.86 -20.43
N TYR A 46 -17.02 -1.83 -21.46
CA TYR A 46 -15.92 -2.76 -21.63
C TYR A 46 -14.58 -2.05 -21.50
N LEU A 47 -13.61 -2.73 -20.89
CA LEU A 47 -12.25 -2.26 -20.89
C LEU A 47 -11.61 -2.45 -22.27
N PRO A 48 -10.78 -1.50 -22.74
CA PRO A 48 -9.95 -1.69 -23.92
C PRO A 48 -9.04 -2.90 -23.75
N GLN A 49 -8.78 -3.67 -24.80
CA GLN A 49 -7.92 -4.85 -24.75
C GLN A 49 -6.48 -4.53 -24.36
N ASP A 50 -6.03 -3.31 -24.61
CA ASP A 50 -4.71 -2.78 -24.29
C ASP A 50 -4.65 -2.05 -22.94
N ALA A 51 -5.69 -2.14 -22.11
CA ALA A 51 -5.80 -1.40 -20.86
C ALA A 51 -4.61 -1.63 -19.92
N PHE A 52 -4.06 -2.86 -19.87
CA PHE A 52 -2.91 -3.20 -19.02
C PHE A 52 -1.55 -3.08 -19.74
N THR A 53 -1.51 -2.78 -21.03
CA THR A 53 -0.26 -2.71 -21.78
C THR A 53 0.31 -1.30 -21.89
N LYS A 54 -0.55 -0.29 -21.87
CA LYS A 54 -0.15 1.12 -21.93
C LYS A 54 0.17 1.66 -20.55
N ASN A 55 1.32 2.30 -20.41
CA ASN A 55 1.80 2.88 -19.14
C ASN A 55 1.01 4.11 -18.67
N ASP A 56 0.15 4.65 -19.51
CA ASP A 56 -0.70 5.81 -19.20
C ASP A 56 -2.10 5.59 -19.79
N SER A 57 -2.77 4.58 -19.27
CA SER A 57 -4.14 4.26 -19.71
C SER A 57 -5.14 5.14 -18.97
N LYS A 58 -5.91 5.93 -19.70
CA LYS A 58 -7.05 6.70 -19.13
C LYS A 58 -8.09 5.82 -18.43
N THR A 59 -8.03 4.51 -18.66
CA THR A 59 -8.97 3.52 -18.09
C THR A 59 -8.46 2.89 -16.80
N ILE A 60 -7.17 3.08 -16.46
CA ILE A 60 -6.58 2.57 -15.22
C ILE A 60 -5.98 3.74 -14.45
N GLU A 61 -6.53 4.01 -13.30
CA GLU A 61 -6.07 5.04 -12.37
C GLU A 61 -5.34 4.37 -11.20
N ILE A 62 -4.09 4.78 -10.94
CA ILE A 62 -3.28 4.29 -9.83
C ILE A 62 -3.09 5.43 -8.85
N ILE A 63 -3.42 5.21 -7.59
CA ILE A 63 -3.32 6.22 -6.54
C ILE A 63 -2.64 5.69 -5.28
N ASN A 64 -2.02 6.60 -4.52
CA ASN A 64 -1.27 6.35 -3.28
C ASN A 64 0.02 5.54 -3.43
N ASN A 65 0.58 5.44 -4.63
CA ASN A 65 1.89 4.86 -4.86
C ASN A 65 2.98 5.94 -4.67
N LYS A 66 3.63 5.94 -3.50
CA LYS A 66 4.69 6.90 -3.14
C LYS A 66 6.08 6.31 -3.32
N ILE A 67 6.26 5.03 -2.97
CA ILE A 67 7.53 4.30 -3.01
C ILE A 67 7.65 3.52 -4.33
N VAL A 68 6.56 2.91 -4.80
CA VAL A 68 6.55 2.13 -6.04
C VAL A 68 6.25 3.03 -7.22
N PRO A 69 7.17 3.19 -8.18
CA PRO A 69 6.91 3.96 -9.39
C PRO A 69 5.74 3.39 -10.19
N THR A 70 4.89 4.26 -10.72
CA THR A 70 3.76 3.89 -11.57
C THR A 70 4.14 2.94 -12.72
N PRO A 71 5.27 3.14 -13.45
CA PRO A 71 5.69 2.21 -14.50
C PRO A 71 5.91 0.77 -14.03
N ILE A 72 6.42 0.57 -12.81
CA ILE A 72 6.62 -0.78 -12.23
C ILE A 72 5.27 -1.46 -11.99
N ILE A 73 4.26 -0.71 -11.57
CA ILE A 73 2.91 -1.22 -11.35
C ILE A 73 2.29 -1.65 -12.69
N TYR A 74 2.41 -0.83 -13.73
CA TYR A 74 1.95 -1.20 -15.08
C TYR A 74 2.71 -2.40 -15.64
N GLN A 75 4.04 -2.46 -15.42
CA GLN A 75 4.85 -3.61 -15.84
C GLN A 75 4.38 -4.92 -15.18
N ALA A 76 4.05 -4.89 -13.90
CA ALA A 76 3.51 -6.04 -13.19
C ALA A 76 2.15 -6.50 -13.75
N MET A 77 1.34 -5.59 -14.29
CA MET A 77 0.04 -5.90 -14.86
C MET A 77 0.07 -6.25 -16.36
N ARG A 78 1.20 -6.04 -17.05
CA ARG A 78 1.30 -6.14 -18.52
C ARG A 78 0.89 -7.50 -19.09
N GLY A 79 1.02 -8.58 -18.33
CA GLY A 79 0.62 -9.93 -18.75
C GLY A 79 -0.83 -10.29 -18.47
N LEU A 80 -1.62 -9.37 -17.91
CA LEU A 80 -3.00 -9.67 -17.54
C LEU A 80 -3.93 -9.63 -18.76
N TYR A 81 -4.74 -10.67 -18.87
CA TYR A 81 -5.78 -10.76 -19.89
C TYR A 81 -6.98 -9.87 -19.52
N VAL A 82 -7.46 -9.10 -20.49
CA VAL A 82 -8.70 -8.31 -20.37
C VAL A 82 -9.86 -9.13 -20.92
N PRO A 83 -10.78 -9.62 -20.07
CA PRO A 83 -11.92 -10.39 -20.55
C PRO A 83 -12.90 -9.48 -21.28
N LYS A 84 -13.51 -10.01 -22.38
CA LYS A 84 -14.57 -9.32 -23.13
C LYS A 84 -15.90 -9.37 -22.36
N LEU A 85 -15.90 -8.85 -21.14
CA LEU A 85 -17.05 -8.80 -20.26
C LEU A 85 -17.31 -7.36 -19.81
N PRO A 86 -18.57 -6.99 -19.54
CA PRO A 86 -18.87 -5.71 -18.88
C PRO A 86 -18.06 -5.56 -17.60
N ILE A 87 -17.61 -4.35 -17.31
CA ILE A 87 -16.65 -4.06 -16.21
C ILE A 87 -17.08 -4.60 -14.84
N PHE A 88 -18.39 -4.62 -14.56
CA PHE A 88 -18.90 -5.13 -13.28
C PHE A 88 -18.77 -6.65 -13.11
N LEU A 89 -18.58 -7.40 -14.21
CA LEU A 89 -18.30 -8.85 -14.21
C LEU A 89 -16.81 -9.16 -14.24
N VAL A 90 -15.94 -8.19 -14.53
CA VAL A 90 -14.49 -8.40 -14.60
C VAL A 90 -13.94 -8.71 -13.22
N SER A 91 -13.23 -9.84 -13.08
CA SER A 91 -12.58 -10.22 -11.84
C SER A 91 -11.37 -9.33 -11.56
N VAL A 92 -11.29 -8.79 -10.35
CA VAL A 92 -10.14 -7.99 -9.89
C VAL A 92 -9.06 -8.84 -9.18
N LYS A 93 -9.31 -10.15 -9.00
CA LYS A 93 -8.37 -11.06 -8.32
C LYS A 93 -7.01 -11.15 -9.03
N PRO A 94 -6.92 -11.31 -10.37
CA PRO A 94 -5.64 -11.38 -11.07
C PRO A 94 -4.79 -10.12 -10.86
N ILE A 95 -5.42 -8.92 -10.92
CA ILE A 95 -4.73 -7.65 -10.67
C ILE A 95 -4.10 -7.63 -9.27
N LYS A 96 -4.87 -8.03 -8.25
CA LYS A 96 -4.36 -8.10 -6.88
C LYS A 96 -3.22 -9.09 -6.74
N GLN A 97 -3.33 -10.27 -7.34
CA GLN A 97 -2.32 -11.33 -7.26
C GLN A 97 -0.98 -10.87 -7.86
N GLU A 98 -0.99 -10.24 -9.04
CA GLU A 98 0.24 -9.74 -9.67
C GLU A 98 0.87 -8.60 -8.86
N LEU A 99 0.07 -7.65 -8.40
CA LEU A 99 0.57 -6.52 -7.64
C LEU A 99 1.07 -6.91 -6.23
N PHE A 100 0.53 -7.96 -5.61
CA PHE A 100 1.04 -8.48 -4.33
C PHE A 100 2.42 -9.12 -4.43
N LYS A 101 2.91 -9.44 -5.63
CA LYS A 101 4.30 -9.88 -5.84
C LYS A 101 5.32 -8.77 -5.58
N ILE A 102 4.88 -7.50 -5.56
CA ILE A 102 5.71 -6.35 -5.22
C ILE A 102 5.84 -6.24 -3.70
N PRO A 103 7.02 -6.48 -3.11
CA PRO A 103 7.18 -6.62 -1.65
C PRO A 103 6.87 -5.33 -0.87
N VAL A 104 6.94 -4.17 -1.52
CA VAL A 104 6.62 -2.86 -0.92
C VAL A 104 5.12 -2.69 -0.70
N ILE A 105 4.28 -3.41 -1.43
CA ILE A 105 2.84 -3.27 -1.34
C ILE A 105 2.31 -4.06 -0.14
N LYS A 106 1.60 -3.37 0.75
CA LYS A 106 0.94 -3.98 1.92
C LYS A 106 -0.48 -4.42 1.61
N ASN A 107 -1.27 -3.53 0.99
CA ASN A 107 -2.67 -3.79 0.64
C ASN A 107 -3.02 -3.15 -0.70
N ILE A 108 -4.00 -3.76 -1.40
CA ILE A 108 -4.49 -3.31 -2.70
C ILE A 108 -6.01 -3.30 -2.65
N TYR A 109 -6.59 -2.15 -2.97
CA TYR A 109 -8.02 -1.99 -3.17
C TYR A 109 -8.26 -1.69 -4.65
N VAL A 110 -9.08 -2.51 -5.31
CA VAL A 110 -9.41 -2.32 -6.72
C VAL A 110 -10.89 -2.03 -6.82
N ARG A 111 -11.22 -0.85 -7.34
CA ARG A 111 -12.57 -0.40 -7.61
C ARG A 111 -12.84 -0.44 -9.11
N ARG A 112 -14.03 -0.82 -9.46
CA ARG A 112 -14.52 -0.84 -10.84
C ARG A 112 -15.56 0.27 -10.98
N TYR A 113 -15.40 1.08 -12.02
CA TYR A 113 -16.39 2.09 -12.39
C TYR A 113 -17.04 1.67 -13.71
N GLY A 114 -18.34 1.77 -13.74
CA GLY A 114 -19.11 1.47 -14.95
C GLY A 114 -19.06 2.56 -15.97
N PHE A 115 -19.60 2.97 -16.79
CA PHE A 115 -19.85 3.91 -17.83
C PHE A 115 -19.21 5.31 -17.69
N PRO A 116 -18.01 5.54 -18.23
CA PRO A 116 -17.15 4.60 -18.96
C PRO A 116 -16.41 3.62 -18.05
N ALA A 117 -16.11 2.43 -18.60
CA ALA A 117 -15.41 1.39 -17.87
C ALA A 117 -14.02 1.85 -17.45
N ARG A 118 -13.75 1.85 -16.13
CA ARG A 118 -12.47 2.24 -15.53
C ARG A 118 -12.17 1.36 -14.33
N ILE A 119 -10.87 1.16 -14.08
CA ILE A 119 -10.38 0.50 -12.87
C ILE A 119 -9.55 1.51 -12.09
N GLN A 120 -9.85 1.67 -10.81
CA GLN A 120 -9.04 2.43 -9.87
C GLN A 120 -8.33 1.47 -8.94
N ILE A 121 -7.00 1.57 -8.90
CA ILE A 121 -6.13 0.75 -8.07
C ILE A 121 -5.59 1.66 -6.97
N ILE A 122 -6.02 1.40 -5.74
CA ILE A 122 -5.58 2.13 -4.55
C ILE A 122 -4.54 1.27 -3.85
N ILE A 123 -3.30 1.73 -3.82
CA ILE A 123 -2.19 1.00 -3.24
C ILE A 123 -1.95 1.51 -1.82
N ARG A 124 -1.79 0.60 -0.88
CA ARG A 124 -1.22 0.87 0.44
C ARG A 124 0.17 0.28 0.50
N GLU A 125 1.17 1.14 0.54
CA GLU A 125 2.56 0.75 0.67
C GLU A 125 2.94 0.50 2.13
N ARG A 126 4.00 -0.28 2.33
CA ARG A 126 4.59 -0.52 3.65
C ARG A 126 5.39 0.70 4.06
N ILE A 127 5.22 1.13 5.30
CA ILE A 127 5.94 2.28 5.83
C ILE A 127 7.30 1.80 6.36
N PRO A 128 8.42 2.32 5.85
CA PRO A 128 9.73 2.02 6.38
C PRO A 128 9.88 2.65 7.77
N ILE A 129 10.28 1.84 8.76
CA ILE A 129 10.59 2.29 10.12
C ILE A 129 12.10 2.38 10.36
N ALA A 130 12.89 1.62 9.60
CA ALA A 130 14.34 1.71 9.61
C ALA A 130 14.90 1.60 8.20
N ILE A 131 15.92 2.41 7.92
CA ILE A 131 16.66 2.44 6.66
C ILE A 131 18.09 1.98 6.96
N ILE A 132 18.54 0.98 6.22
CA ILE A 132 19.87 0.39 6.40
C ILE A 132 20.81 1.01 5.37
N LYS A 133 21.90 1.58 5.84
CA LYS A 133 22.95 2.21 5.03
C LYS A 133 24.33 1.68 5.44
N THR A 134 25.28 1.76 4.54
CA THR A 134 26.69 1.49 4.86
C THR A 134 27.39 2.71 5.44
N ASP A 135 26.94 3.89 5.06
CA ASP A 135 27.41 5.17 5.58
C ASP A 135 26.30 6.23 5.47
N LEU A 136 26.40 7.34 6.22
CA LEU A 136 25.41 8.43 6.21
C LEU A 136 25.15 9.00 4.81
N LYS A 137 26.22 9.16 4.03
CA LYS A 137 26.16 9.70 2.65
C LYS A 137 25.82 8.65 1.59
N SER A 138 25.87 7.35 1.93
CA SER A 138 25.59 6.28 0.98
C SER A 138 24.09 6.16 0.67
N LYS A 139 23.74 5.58 -0.49
CA LYS A 139 22.36 5.19 -0.77
C LYS A 139 21.94 4.05 0.15
N PRO A 140 20.64 3.97 0.49
CA PRO A 140 20.10 2.84 1.25
C PRO A 140 20.40 1.50 0.56
N VAL A 141 20.76 0.49 1.35
CA VAL A 141 20.93 -0.89 0.85
C VAL A 141 19.73 -1.78 1.14
N ALA A 142 18.96 -1.41 2.16
CA ALA A 142 17.71 -2.07 2.52
C ALA A 142 16.84 -1.14 3.36
N PHE A 143 15.56 -1.46 3.47
CA PHE A 143 14.72 -0.85 4.50
C PHE A 143 13.84 -1.90 5.18
N PHE A 144 13.52 -1.64 6.43
CA PHE A 144 12.71 -2.49 7.27
C PHE A 144 11.38 -1.84 7.55
N THR A 145 10.30 -2.60 7.43
CA THR A 145 8.94 -2.08 7.52
C THR A 145 8.29 -2.38 8.87
N SER A 146 7.26 -1.62 9.23
CA SER A 146 6.53 -1.78 10.49
C SER A 146 5.95 -3.18 10.71
N ASP A 147 5.64 -3.89 9.64
CA ASP A 147 5.12 -5.26 9.68
C ASP A 147 6.21 -6.35 9.62
N GLY A 148 7.48 -5.95 9.76
CA GLY A 148 8.59 -6.89 9.94
C GLY A 148 9.21 -7.42 8.67
N ILE A 149 8.97 -6.79 7.52
CA ILE A 149 9.54 -7.21 6.24
C ILE A 149 10.79 -6.40 5.93
N LEU A 150 11.87 -7.10 5.57
CA LEU A 150 13.10 -6.51 5.08
C LEU A 150 13.05 -6.45 3.55
N ILE A 151 13.18 -5.26 2.98
CA ILE A 151 13.13 -5.01 1.54
C ILE A 151 14.51 -4.59 1.07
N THR A 152 15.09 -5.36 0.14
CA THR A 152 16.46 -5.18 -0.38
C THR A 152 16.50 -4.82 -1.85
N ASN A 153 15.35 -4.76 -2.52
CA ASN A 153 15.28 -4.49 -3.95
C ASN A 153 15.69 -3.04 -4.25
N LYS A 154 16.75 -2.88 -5.04
CA LYS A 154 17.35 -1.59 -5.41
C LYS A 154 16.35 -0.62 -6.07
N ASN A 155 15.35 -1.13 -6.78
CA ASN A 155 14.35 -0.29 -7.46
C ASN A 155 13.49 0.55 -6.52
N TYR A 156 13.45 0.20 -5.22
CA TYR A 156 12.64 0.90 -4.22
C TYR A 156 13.47 1.75 -3.25
N MET A 157 14.81 1.65 -3.30
CA MET A 157 15.69 2.29 -2.29
C MET A 157 15.69 3.81 -2.37
N ASN A 158 15.67 4.39 -3.57
CA ASN A 158 15.71 5.85 -3.75
C ASN A 158 14.48 6.57 -3.19
N LEU A 159 13.35 5.88 -3.09
CA LEU A 159 12.06 6.43 -2.68
C LEU A 159 11.71 6.11 -1.21
N ALA A 160 12.46 5.18 -0.60
CA ALA A 160 12.23 4.73 0.77
C ALA A 160 12.76 5.68 1.85
N GLU A 161 13.56 6.70 1.48
CA GLU A 161 14.09 7.68 2.43
C GLU A 161 12.96 8.61 2.94
N THR A 162 12.37 8.22 4.05
CA THR A 162 11.47 9.08 4.80
C THR A 162 12.25 9.74 5.94
N LYS A 163 12.05 11.05 6.16
CA LYS A 163 12.71 11.80 7.24
C LYS A 163 12.47 11.20 8.63
N SER A 164 11.42 10.40 8.79
CA SER A 164 11.01 9.81 10.07
C SER A 164 11.55 8.40 10.34
N ALA A 165 12.20 7.76 9.36
CA ALA A 165 12.72 6.40 9.54
C ALA A 165 14.11 6.43 10.19
N LEU A 166 14.30 5.55 11.18
CA LEU A 166 15.59 5.35 11.84
C LEU A 166 16.66 4.94 10.83
N LYS A 167 17.80 5.63 10.81
CA LYS A 167 18.95 5.23 9.99
C LYS A 167 19.83 4.28 10.77
N ILE A 168 20.08 3.09 10.22
CA ILE A 168 20.98 2.08 10.79
C ILE A 168 22.22 1.98 9.90
N LEU A 169 23.37 2.36 10.41
CA LEU A 169 24.64 2.22 9.70
C LEU A 169 25.26 0.87 10.02
N THR A 170 25.57 0.07 9.01
CA THR A 170 26.19 -1.24 9.19
C THR A 170 26.95 -1.70 7.95
N THR A 171 28.09 -2.36 8.16
CA THR A 171 28.86 -3.02 7.09
C THR A 171 28.46 -4.49 6.91
N SER A 172 27.79 -5.08 7.92
CA SER A 172 27.48 -6.51 7.97
C SER A 172 26.45 -6.96 6.92
N PHE A 173 25.80 -6.02 6.22
CA PHE A 173 24.77 -6.34 5.23
C PHE A 173 25.35 -7.05 3.99
N HIS A 174 26.62 -6.75 3.65
CA HIS A 174 27.30 -7.34 2.48
C HIS A 174 27.93 -8.71 2.77
N THR A 175 28.08 -9.10 4.02
CA THR A 175 28.81 -10.33 4.42
C THR A 175 27.92 -11.57 4.59
N GLY A 176 26.64 -11.52 4.19
CA GLY A 176 25.70 -12.63 4.37
C GLY A 176 25.27 -12.92 5.81
N LYS A 177 25.93 -12.28 6.79
CA LYS A 177 25.55 -12.29 8.23
C LYS A 177 24.59 -11.17 8.59
N GLY A 178 23.73 -10.80 7.65
CA GLY A 178 22.93 -9.59 7.65
C GLY A 178 22.08 -9.36 8.90
N LEU A 179 21.60 -8.13 9.03
CA LEU A 179 20.62 -7.73 10.04
C LEU A 179 19.35 -8.59 9.90
N THR A 180 19.16 -9.49 10.85
CA THR A 180 17.93 -10.27 10.95
C THR A 180 16.80 -9.40 11.47
N VAL A 181 15.55 -9.78 11.18
CA VAL A 181 14.35 -9.13 11.73
C VAL A 181 14.43 -9.00 13.26
N LYS A 182 14.95 -10.04 13.94
CA LYS A 182 15.14 -10.02 15.40
C LYS A 182 16.12 -8.93 15.85
N LYS A 183 17.26 -8.78 15.14
CA LYS A 183 18.24 -7.74 15.44
C LYS A 183 17.66 -6.34 15.23
N ILE A 184 16.94 -6.11 14.14
CA ILE A 184 16.33 -4.81 13.87
C ILE A 184 15.29 -4.46 14.94
N ARG A 185 14.47 -5.41 15.37
CA ARG A 185 13.53 -5.22 16.49
C ARG A 185 14.24 -4.93 17.83
N TYR A 186 15.38 -5.55 18.04
CA TYR A 186 16.19 -5.27 19.22
C TYR A 186 16.78 -3.85 19.18
N VAL A 187 17.31 -3.45 18.03
CA VAL A 187 17.78 -2.07 17.80
C VAL A 187 16.65 -1.05 17.98
N GLU A 188 15.45 -1.34 17.48
CA GLU A 188 14.27 -0.48 17.70
C GLU A 188 13.96 -0.29 19.20
N LYS A 189 14.09 -1.34 20.02
CA LYS A 189 13.91 -1.25 21.47
C LYS A 189 15.00 -0.39 22.13
N ILE A 190 16.26 -0.54 21.69
CA ILE A 190 17.38 0.27 22.16
C ILE A 190 17.14 1.74 21.84
N VAL A 191 16.78 2.05 20.60
CA VAL A 191 16.50 3.42 20.16
C VAL A 191 15.38 4.04 20.99
N LYS A 192 14.29 3.34 21.20
CA LYS A 192 13.19 3.82 22.06
C LYS A 192 13.62 4.06 23.49
N ALA A 193 14.48 3.20 24.05
CA ALA A 193 15.02 3.39 25.38
C ALA A 193 15.91 4.64 25.43
N VAL A 194 16.81 4.84 24.45
CA VAL A 194 17.63 6.06 24.35
C VAL A 194 16.74 7.30 24.26
N GLU A 195 15.75 7.32 23.38
CA GLU A 195 14.81 8.45 23.26
C GLU A 195 14.06 8.73 24.57
N THR A 196 13.69 7.67 25.31
CA THR A 196 12.99 7.82 26.60
C THR A 196 13.90 8.45 27.67
N TYR A 197 15.16 8.03 27.75
CA TYR A 197 16.08 8.49 28.81
C TYR A 197 16.84 9.77 28.45
N SER A 198 17.00 10.10 27.15
CA SER A 198 17.60 11.36 26.72
C SER A 198 16.58 12.48 26.53
N GLY A 199 15.30 12.16 26.33
CA GLY A 199 14.27 13.13 25.92
C GLY A 199 14.37 13.60 24.46
N GLU A 200 15.36 13.11 23.71
CA GLU A 200 15.65 13.52 22.34
C GLU A 200 15.39 12.40 21.34
N LYS A 201 15.12 12.75 20.09
CA LYS A 201 14.98 11.78 19.01
C LYS A 201 16.34 11.31 18.50
N VAL A 202 16.43 10.02 18.23
CA VAL A 202 17.60 9.41 17.62
C VAL A 202 17.62 9.70 16.12
N GLU A 203 18.72 10.27 15.63
CA GLU A 203 18.93 10.55 14.20
C GLU A 203 19.43 9.31 13.44
N TYR A 204 20.38 8.59 14.03
CA TYR A 204 20.89 7.32 13.51
C TYR A 204 21.56 6.48 14.60
N ILE A 205 21.70 5.19 14.34
CA ILE A 205 22.53 4.28 15.11
C ILE A 205 23.66 3.75 14.23
N ASP A 206 24.90 3.84 14.71
CA ASP A 206 26.08 3.32 14.04
C ASP A 206 26.49 1.98 14.63
N MET A 207 26.31 0.93 13.84
CA MET A 207 26.62 -0.45 14.17
C MET A 207 27.69 -1.02 13.23
N ARG A 208 28.51 -0.18 12.60
CA ARG A 208 29.60 -0.62 11.73
C ARG A 208 30.63 -1.42 12.49
N ASN A 209 30.89 -1.01 13.73
CA ASN A 209 31.62 -1.84 14.69
C ASN A 209 30.62 -2.45 15.70
N PRO A 210 30.38 -3.78 15.68
CA PRO A 210 29.43 -4.40 16.59
C PRO A 210 29.84 -4.38 18.06
N ASN A 211 31.14 -4.19 18.35
CA ASN A 211 31.66 -4.09 19.70
C ASN A 211 31.66 -2.64 20.25
N ASP A 212 31.38 -1.69 19.39
CA ASP A 212 31.41 -0.27 19.75
C ASP A 212 30.32 0.50 18.98
N VAL A 213 29.11 0.41 19.47
CA VAL A 213 27.91 0.99 18.86
C VAL A 213 27.68 2.40 19.38
N TYR A 214 27.37 3.31 18.46
CA TYR A 214 27.04 4.70 18.75
C TYR A 214 25.62 5.02 18.36
N VAL A 215 24.98 5.87 19.16
CA VAL A 215 23.65 6.43 18.85
C VAL A 215 23.77 7.94 18.78
N LYS A 216 23.44 8.54 17.66
CA LYS A 216 23.39 10.00 17.50
C LYS A 216 22.01 10.50 17.87
N ILE A 217 21.95 11.36 18.86
CA ILE A 217 20.81 12.22 19.19
C ILE A 217 21.10 13.65 18.67
N HIS A 218 20.15 14.54 18.76
CA HIS A 218 20.30 15.89 18.20
C HIS A 218 21.55 16.61 18.76
N THR A 219 21.70 16.62 20.06
CA THR A 219 22.78 17.35 20.76
C THR A 219 24.13 16.64 20.67
N THR A 220 24.18 15.35 20.96
CA THR A 220 25.45 14.61 21.09
C THR A 220 25.39 13.19 20.53
N SER A 221 26.51 12.49 20.56
CA SER A 221 26.62 11.07 20.25
C SER A 221 26.85 10.25 21.50
N ILE A 222 26.04 9.21 21.70
CA ILE A 222 26.09 8.35 22.88
C ILE A 222 26.80 7.05 22.51
N ARG A 223 27.87 6.72 23.20
CA ARG A 223 28.61 5.48 23.03
C ARG A 223 28.00 4.39 23.89
N LEU A 224 27.31 3.45 23.26
CA LEU A 224 26.70 2.31 23.95
C LEU A 224 27.66 1.13 24.14
N GLY A 225 28.77 1.07 23.36
CA GLY A 225 29.65 -0.11 23.31
C GLY A 225 28.96 -1.32 22.66
N ALA A 226 29.29 -2.53 23.09
CA ALA A 226 28.68 -3.74 22.59
C ALA A 226 27.19 -3.83 23.03
N LEU A 227 26.33 -4.33 22.15
CA LEU A 227 24.91 -4.53 22.47
C LEU A 227 24.69 -5.86 23.21
N ASP A 228 25.20 -5.92 24.42
CA ASP A 228 25.09 -7.06 25.35
C ASP A 228 23.88 -6.96 26.30
N SER A 229 23.79 -7.85 27.28
CA SER A 229 22.72 -7.88 28.27
C SER A 229 22.65 -6.64 29.15
N THR A 230 23.77 -5.91 29.33
CA THR A 230 23.90 -4.71 30.19
C THR A 230 23.58 -3.41 29.46
N VAL A 231 23.33 -3.45 28.15
CA VAL A 231 23.10 -2.24 27.32
C VAL A 231 21.97 -1.36 27.88
N PHE A 232 20.89 -1.95 28.36
CA PHE A 232 19.75 -1.19 28.90
C PHE A 232 20.09 -0.51 30.24
N GLU A 233 20.99 -1.06 31.02
CA GLU A 233 21.51 -0.41 32.26
C GLU A 233 22.37 0.79 31.92
N ARG A 234 23.24 0.66 30.90
CA ARG A 234 24.02 1.80 30.40
C ARG A 234 23.10 2.91 29.85
N ILE A 235 22.06 2.56 29.13
CA ILE A 235 21.08 3.52 28.60
C ILE A 235 20.36 4.28 29.72
N LYS A 236 19.99 3.62 30.82
CA LYS A 236 19.37 4.29 31.98
C LYS A 236 20.22 5.40 32.57
N ARG A 237 21.54 5.25 32.55
CA ARG A 237 22.48 6.26 33.08
C ARG A 237 22.51 7.55 32.26
N ILE A 238 22.03 7.53 31.01
CA ILE A 238 21.95 8.70 30.14
C ILE A 238 21.17 9.84 30.80
N TYR A 239 20.08 9.52 31.48
CA TYR A 239 19.24 10.50 32.18
C TYR A 239 20.03 11.27 33.27
N THR A 240 20.99 10.62 33.94
CA THR A 240 21.82 11.25 34.99
C THR A 240 23.01 12.00 34.40
N ILE A 241 23.58 11.51 33.30
CA ILE A 241 24.82 12.03 32.73
C ILE A 241 24.56 13.22 31.78
N LEU A 242 23.52 13.14 30.97
CA LEU A 242 23.25 14.11 29.91
C LEU A 242 23.12 15.56 30.41
N PRO A 243 22.42 15.86 31.53
CA PRO A 243 22.35 17.23 32.06
C PRO A 243 23.69 17.77 32.55
N GLN A 244 24.58 16.90 33.05
CA GLN A 244 25.87 17.31 33.60
C GLN A 244 26.89 17.72 32.54
N ILE A 245 26.68 17.29 31.29
CA ILE A 245 27.61 17.56 30.19
C ILE A 245 27.52 19.01 29.73
N GLU A 246 26.34 19.58 29.71
CA GLU A 246 26.15 21.00 29.37
C GLU A 246 26.88 21.93 30.35
N GLU A 247 27.06 21.48 31.59
CA GLU A 247 27.80 22.23 32.65
C GLU A 247 29.31 22.05 32.53
N VAL A 248 29.82 20.91 31.99
CA VAL A 248 31.25 20.59 32.00
C VAL A 248 31.95 21.06 30.73
N ASP A 249 31.40 20.84 29.56
CA ASP A 249 32.02 21.27 28.30
C ASP A 249 30.99 21.20 27.12
N ALA A 250 30.67 22.37 26.58
CA ALA A 250 29.79 22.50 25.42
C ALA A 250 30.36 21.88 24.10
N GLN A 251 31.64 21.43 24.12
CA GLN A 251 32.30 20.84 22.94
C GLN A 251 32.44 19.32 23.00
N ILE A 252 31.91 18.65 24.03
CA ILE A 252 31.97 17.18 24.10
C ILE A 252 31.15 16.55 22.95
N LYS A 253 31.87 15.84 22.07
CA LYS A 253 31.29 15.19 20.90
C LYS A 253 30.63 13.83 21.20
N TYR A 254 30.99 13.20 22.31
CA TYR A 254 30.42 11.89 22.73
C TYR A 254 30.42 11.72 24.25
N ILE A 255 29.48 10.94 24.70
CA ILE A 255 29.30 10.45 26.06
C ILE A 255 29.52 8.96 26.08
#